data_579cf016368b28e21b9b32d4fe7056a1
#
_entry.id   579cf016368b28e21b9b32d4fe7056a1
#
_cell.length_a   1.000
_cell.length_b   1.000
_cell.length_c   1.000
_cell.angle_alpha   90.00
_cell.angle_beta   90.00
_cell.angle_gamma   90.00
#
_symmetry.space_group_name_H-M   'P 1'
#
loop_
_entity.id
_entity.type
_entity.pdbx_description
1 polymer ?
#
loop_
_entity_poly.entity_id
_entity_poly.type
_entity_poly.pdbx_seq_one_letter_code
_entity_poly.pdbx_strand_id
1 'polypeptide(L)'
;MKPFAAAFTASMMCCTSALADVPSLAVDANIVFLGEVHDNPNHHETQADWIAALQPAALVFEMIAPDVASGLSAADRADSETLGKALGWAGSGWPDFAMYAPLFSSAPNARIYGAAVPRSMARQILSDGLSVAMTLEDRQRFGLERDLPAAQQAAREAHQMAAHCDALPEDLMPGMVLIQRVRDAWLAQQALAALQDTGGPVVVITGNGHARRDWGAPAAIAQADTTVAVYALGQSEDGAAQSGAFDHVVDAPAAERPDPCAAFK
;
A
#
# COMPACT_ATOMS: atom_id res chain seq x y z
N MET A 1 36.89 0.35 62.97
CA MET A 1 36.14 -0.37 61.94
C MET A 1 35.37 0.68 61.17
N LYS A 2 35.75 0.93 59.90
CA LYS A 2 35.06 1.88 59.00
C LYS A 2 34.22 1.05 58.02
N PRO A 3 32.92 1.37 57.74
CA PRO A 3 32.14 0.65 56.72
C PRO A 3 32.52 1.14 55.32
N PHE A 4 32.79 0.19 54.45
CA PHE A 4 32.90 0.43 53.00
C PHE A 4 31.48 0.53 52.42
N ALA A 5 31.18 1.66 51.83
CA ALA A 5 29.96 1.84 51.03
C ALA A 5 30.26 1.42 49.58
N ALA A 6 29.65 0.35 49.11
CA ALA A 6 29.71 -0.06 47.73
C ALA A 6 28.69 0.76 46.94
N ALA A 7 29.17 1.60 46.01
CA ALA A 7 28.33 2.32 45.06
C ALA A 7 27.95 1.37 43.91
N PHE A 8 26.69 1.02 43.80
CA PHE A 8 26.13 0.29 42.66
C PHE A 8 25.83 1.32 41.53
N THR A 9 26.66 1.37 40.52
CA THR A 9 26.35 2.09 39.27
C THR A 9 25.44 1.24 38.44
N ALA A 10 24.14 1.60 38.36
CA ALA A 10 23.19 1.05 37.41
C ALA A 10 23.52 1.61 36.03
N SER A 11 24.06 0.75 35.15
CA SER A 11 24.25 1.06 33.75
C SER A 11 22.87 0.99 33.04
N MET A 12 22.35 2.16 32.74
CA MET A 12 21.09 2.29 31.97
C MET A 12 21.42 1.99 30.50
N MET A 13 21.13 0.78 30.06
CA MET A 13 21.28 0.34 28.69
C MET A 13 20.17 1.02 27.89
N CYS A 14 20.51 2.14 27.23
CA CYS A 14 19.65 2.77 26.23
C CYS A 14 19.55 1.81 25.06
N CYS A 15 18.45 1.06 24.95
CA CYS A 15 18.06 0.43 23.69
C CYS A 15 17.72 1.57 22.70
N THR A 16 18.69 2.02 21.93
CA THR A 16 18.41 2.76 20.71
C THR A 16 17.79 1.75 19.74
N SER A 17 16.47 1.79 19.56
CA SER A 17 15.83 1.17 18.41
C SER A 17 16.56 1.72 17.18
N ALA A 18 17.20 0.85 16.38
CA ALA A 18 17.72 1.24 15.10
C ALA A 18 16.49 1.64 14.26
N LEU A 19 16.29 2.95 14.07
CA LEU A 19 15.34 3.45 13.09
C LEU A 19 15.78 2.85 11.74
N ALA A 20 14.82 2.36 10.95
CA ALA A 20 15.09 1.90 9.61
C ALA A 20 15.90 2.96 8.86
N ASP A 21 16.92 2.54 8.12
CA ASP A 21 17.76 3.44 7.32
C ASP A 21 16.95 3.84 6.06
N VAL A 22 16.04 4.82 6.24
CA VAL A 22 15.19 5.31 5.17
C VAL A 22 16.01 6.19 4.26
N PRO A 23 16.11 5.87 2.94
CA PRO A 23 16.89 6.67 2.00
C PRO A 23 16.44 8.15 1.96
N SER A 24 17.39 9.06 1.81
CA SER A 24 17.11 10.51 1.77
C SER A 24 16.09 10.89 0.70
N LEU A 25 16.08 10.23 -0.45
CA LEU A 25 15.10 10.45 -1.51
C LEU A 25 13.66 10.10 -1.07
N ALA A 26 13.50 9.16 -0.16
CA ALA A 26 12.18 8.84 0.43
C ALA A 26 11.76 9.91 1.45
N VAL A 27 12.71 10.43 2.24
CA VAL A 27 12.45 11.51 3.21
C VAL A 27 12.03 12.79 2.50
N ASP A 28 12.61 13.10 1.35
CA ASP A 28 12.31 14.29 0.56
C ASP A 28 11.08 14.14 -0.36
N ALA A 29 10.49 12.95 -0.46
CA ALA A 29 9.34 12.70 -1.29
C ALA A 29 8.04 13.27 -0.69
N ASN A 30 7.14 13.76 -1.56
CA ASN A 30 5.80 14.17 -1.14
C ASN A 30 4.90 12.98 -0.82
N ILE A 31 5.06 11.89 -1.59
CA ILE A 31 4.30 10.64 -1.45
C ILE A 31 5.26 9.46 -1.50
N VAL A 32 5.20 8.59 -0.50
CA VAL A 32 5.99 7.35 -0.42
C VAL A 32 5.05 6.16 -0.49
N PHE A 33 5.24 5.31 -1.49
CA PHE A 33 4.55 4.04 -1.61
C PHE A 33 5.36 2.95 -0.92
N LEU A 34 4.73 2.22 -0.02
CA LEU A 34 5.29 1.06 0.67
C LEU A 34 4.58 -0.19 0.15
N GLY A 35 5.22 -0.88 -0.79
CA GLY A 35 4.73 -2.11 -1.39
C GLY A 35 4.78 -3.28 -0.42
N GLU A 36 3.93 -4.30 -0.64
CA GLU A 36 3.89 -5.50 0.18
C GLU A 36 3.46 -6.74 -0.61
N VAL A 37 3.76 -7.91 -0.07
CA VAL A 37 2.96 -9.12 -0.24
C VAL A 37 2.02 -9.16 0.96
N HIS A 38 0.71 -9.06 0.74
CA HIS A 38 -0.29 -8.71 1.76
C HIS A 38 -0.29 -9.60 3.01
N ASP A 39 0.09 -10.86 2.88
CA ASP A 39 0.11 -11.83 3.97
C ASP A 39 1.50 -12.04 4.60
N ASN A 40 2.49 -11.20 4.25
CA ASN A 40 3.83 -11.29 4.82
C ASN A 40 4.00 -10.34 6.02
N PRO A 41 4.08 -10.86 7.26
CA PRO A 41 4.21 -10.02 8.46
C PRO A 41 5.52 -9.20 8.46
N ASN A 42 6.61 -9.70 7.87
CA ASN A 42 7.88 -8.97 7.82
C ASN A 42 7.77 -7.71 6.94
N HIS A 43 6.93 -7.75 5.91
CA HIS A 43 6.66 -6.57 5.08
C HIS A 43 5.95 -5.49 5.88
N HIS A 44 5.00 -5.86 6.73
CA HIS A 44 4.28 -4.91 7.58
C HIS A 44 5.17 -4.36 8.70
N GLU A 45 6.12 -5.14 9.23
CA GLU A 45 7.14 -4.63 10.16
C GLU A 45 8.01 -3.56 9.48
N THR A 46 8.53 -3.84 8.29
CA THR A 46 9.28 -2.86 7.48
C THR A 46 8.46 -1.59 7.22
N GLN A 47 7.19 -1.73 6.86
CA GLN A 47 6.29 -0.59 6.64
C GLN A 47 6.11 0.23 7.93
N ALA A 48 5.90 -0.42 9.09
CA ALA A 48 5.74 0.24 10.37
C ALA A 48 6.99 1.04 10.75
N ASP A 49 8.18 0.48 10.52
CA ASP A 49 9.47 1.13 10.77
C ASP A 49 9.65 2.37 9.86
N TRP A 50 9.32 2.25 8.58
CA TRP A 50 9.38 3.37 7.65
C TRP A 50 8.37 4.47 8.00
N ILE A 51 7.14 4.11 8.39
CA ILE A 51 6.11 5.06 8.85
C ILE A 51 6.60 5.79 10.10
N ALA A 52 7.20 5.07 11.05
CA ALA A 52 7.75 5.66 12.27
C ALA A 52 8.90 6.63 11.97
N ALA A 53 9.75 6.34 10.98
CA ALA A 53 10.85 7.20 10.56
C ALA A 53 10.38 8.42 9.77
N LEU A 54 9.42 8.25 8.85
CA LEU A 54 8.91 9.31 7.97
C LEU A 54 7.94 10.26 8.67
N GLN A 55 7.27 9.82 9.74
CA GLN A 55 6.24 10.60 10.48
C GLN A 55 5.25 11.30 9.54
N PRO A 56 4.53 10.55 8.69
CA PRO A 56 3.67 11.14 7.67
C PRO A 56 2.48 11.89 8.27
N ALA A 57 2.04 12.93 7.56
CA ALA A 57 0.80 13.65 7.89
C ALA A 57 -0.46 12.86 7.51
N ALA A 58 -0.33 11.91 6.57
CA ALA A 58 -1.41 11.03 6.15
C ALA A 58 -0.93 9.63 5.80
N LEU A 59 -1.80 8.63 6.08
CA LEU A 59 -1.68 7.25 5.62
C LEU A 59 -2.85 6.94 4.67
N VAL A 60 -2.53 6.38 3.51
CA VAL A 60 -3.52 5.92 2.52
C VAL A 60 -3.43 4.40 2.41
N PHE A 61 -4.55 3.72 2.60
CA PHE A 61 -4.60 2.25 2.56
C PHE A 61 -5.40 1.77 1.35
N GLU A 62 -4.81 0.89 0.55
CA GLU A 62 -5.51 0.18 -0.52
C GLU A 62 -6.71 -0.61 0.00
N MET A 63 -6.58 -1.16 1.20
CA MET A 63 -7.51 -2.12 1.81
C MET A 63 -8.77 -1.49 2.40
N ILE A 64 -8.79 -0.19 2.61
CA ILE A 64 -9.86 0.51 3.34
C ILE A 64 -10.73 1.29 2.34
N ALA A 65 -12.04 1.19 2.47
CA ALA A 65 -12.94 2.00 1.66
C ALA A 65 -12.89 3.49 2.09
N PRO A 66 -13.03 4.45 1.15
CA PRO A 66 -12.92 5.88 1.46
C PRO A 66 -13.91 6.36 2.52
N ASP A 67 -15.15 5.88 2.47
CA ASP A 67 -16.21 6.22 3.43
C ASP A 67 -15.90 5.67 4.83
N VAL A 68 -15.36 4.46 4.93
CA VAL A 68 -14.91 3.87 6.19
C VAL A 68 -13.77 4.69 6.78
N ALA A 69 -12.75 5.02 5.99
CA ALA A 69 -11.61 5.82 6.45
C ALA A 69 -12.04 7.21 6.96
N SER A 70 -12.95 7.87 6.24
CA SER A 70 -13.45 9.21 6.61
C SER A 70 -14.34 9.20 7.86
N GLY A 71 -14.96 8.06 8.18
CA GLY A 71 -15.78 7.85 9.37
C GLY A 71 -14.99 7.57 10.65
N LEU A 72 -13.68 7.29 10.58
CA LEU A 72 -12.87 6.96 11.75
C LEU A 72 -12.73 8.16 12.69
N SER A 73 -13.06 7.93 13.96
CA SER A 73 -12.82 8.87 15.05
C SER A 73 -11.50 8.57 15.79
N ALA A 74 -11.05 9.50 16.64
CA ALA A 74 -9.92 9.25 17.52
C ALA A 74 -10.20 8.11 18.52
N ALA A 75 -11.46 7.92 18.94
CA ALA A 75 -11.85 6.82 19.82
C ALA A 75 -11.72 5.45 19.14
N ASP A 76 -12.00 5.36 17.84
CA ASP A 76 -11.85 4.12 17.08
C ASP A 76 -10.38 3.68 16.97
N ARG A 77 -9.44 4.60 17.13
CA ARG A 77 -8.00 4.38 17.07
C ARG A 77 -7.35 4.17 18.44
N ALA A 78 -8.14 4.07 19.51
CA ALA A 78 -7.63 3.93 20.88
C ALA A 78 -6.88 2.60 21.11
N ASP A 79 -7.32 1.54 20.46
CA ASP A 79 -6.69 0.22 20.49
C ASP A 79 -6.94 -0.55 19.19
N SER A 80 -6.16 -1.59 18.94
CA SER A 80 -6.21 -2.35 17.69
C SER A 80 -7.52 -3.13 17.51
N GLU A 81 -8.14 -3.62 18.57
CA GLU A 81 -9.40 -4.38 18.49
C GLU A 81 -10.56 -3.46 18.07
N THR A 82 -10.65 -2.29 18.71
CA THR A 82 -11.65 -1.27 18.38
C THR A 82 -11.47 -0.78 16.96
N LEU A 83 -10.23 -0.50 16.54
CA LEU A 83 -9.93 -0.07 15.18
C LEU A 83 -10.28 -1.13 14.15
N GLY A 84 -9.90 -2.39 14.35
CA GLY A 84 -10.24 -3.48 13.43
C GLY A 84 -11.75 -3.66 13.26
N LYS A 85 -12.54 -3.46 14.32
CA LYS A 85 -14.02 -3.48 14.26
C LYS A 85 -14.57 -2.29 13.48
N ALA A 86 -14.07 -1.07 13.74
CA ALA A 86 -14.49 0.15 13.04
C ALA A 86 -14.21 0.08 11.54
N LEU A 87 -13.08 -0.54 11.16
CA LEU A 87 -12.71 -0.80 9.77
C LEU A 87 -13.52 -1.93 9.11
N GLY A 88 -14.28 -2.73 9.89
CA GLY A 88 -14.97 -3.91 9.37
C GLY A 88 -14.00 -4.99 8.86
N TRP A 89 -12.78 -5.04 9.39
CA TRP A 89 -11.67 -5.79 8.81
C TRP A 89 -11.93 -7.30 8.70
N ALA A 90 -12.54 -7.91 9.72
CA ALA A 90 -12.82 -9.36 9.75
C ALA A 90 -13.67 -9.87 8.57
N GLY A 91 -14.47 -9.00 7.93
CA GLY A 91 -15.29 -9.33 6.77
C GLY A 91 -14.71 -8.90 5.43
N SER A 92 -13.54 -8.26 5.42
CA SER A 92 -12.96 -7.64 4.22
C SER A 92 -12.33 -8.66 3.25
N GLY A 93 -11.85 -9.79 3.77
CA GLY A 93 -11.07 -10.79 3.02
C GLY A 93 -9.58 -10.48 2.94
N TRP A 94 -9.09 -9.44 3.65
CA TRP A 94 -7.68 -9.15 3.83
C TRP A 94 -7.05 -10.05 4.92
N PRO A 95 -5.72 -10.18 4.98
CA PRO A 95 -5.03 -10.93 6.04
C PRO A 95 -5.33 -10.41 7.44
N ASP A 96 -4.82 -11.09 8.48
CA ASP A 96 -5.09 -10.73 9.88
C ASP A 96 -4.75 -9.26 10.14
N PHE A 97 -5.70 -8.55 10.77
CA PHE A 97 -5.52 -7.14 11.15
C PHE A 97 -4.34 -6.92 12.08
N ALA A 98 -3.93 -7.92 12.84
CA ALA A 98 -2.78 -7.83 13.72
C ALA A 98 -1.47 -7.44 12.97
N MET A 99 -1.36 -7.80 11.68
CA MET A 99 -0.24 -7.40 10.82
C MET A 99 -0.27 -5.89 10.50
N TYR A 100 -1.47 -5.34 10.29
CA TYR A 100 -1.68 -3.94 9.88
C TYR A 100 -1.78 -2.96 11.06
N ALA A 101 -2.18 -3.43 12.25
CA ALA A 101 -2.36 -2.58 13.42
C ALA A 101 -1.13 -1.73 13.78
N PRO A 102 0.12 -2.25 13.69
CA PRO A 102 1.33 -1.47 13.94
C PRO A 102 1.49 -0.25 13.03
N LEU A 103 1.00 -0.29 11.78
CA LEU A 103 1.09 0.82 10.83
C LEU A 103 0.35 2.06 11.34
N PHE A 104 -0.81 1.86 11.96
CA PHE A 104 -1.60 2.95 12.55
C PHE A 104 -0.96 3.52 13.81
N SER A 105 -0.36 2.66 14.64
CA SER A 105 0.31 3.08 15.87
C SER A 105 1.65 3.77 15.61
N SER A 106 2.32 3.49 14.50
CA SER A 106 3.57 4.13 14.08
C SER A 106 3.40 5.60 13.68
N ALA A 107 2.17 6.01 13.27
CA ALA A 107 1.82 7.41 13.02
C ALA A 107 0.45 7.75 13.61
N PRO A 108 0.33 7.88 14.94
CA PRO A 108 -0.96 8.03 15.63
C PRO A 108 -1.71 9.31 15.25
N ASN A 109 -1.00 10.33 14.81
CA ASN A 109 -1.56 11.63 14.42
C ASN A 109 -1.85 11.75 12.91
N ALA A 110 -1.42 10.78 12.09
CA ALA A 110 -1.66 10.81 10.65
C ALA A 110 -3.16 10.72 10.35
N ARG A 111 -3.63 11.46 9.36
CA ARG A 111 -4.99 11.30 8.83
C ARG A 111 -5.06 10.02 8.01
N ILE A 112 -6.16 9.29 8.14
CA ILE A 112 -6.35 8.02 7.44
C ILE A 112 -7.23 8.26 6.21
N TYR A 113 -6.76 7.73 5.08
CA TYR A 113 -7.48 7.71 3.80
C TYR A 113 -7.61 6.26 3.32
N GLY A 114 -8.71 5.98 2.65
CA GLY A 114 -8.95 4.68 2.05
C GLY A 114 -9.02 4.77 0.53
N ALA A 115 -8.58 3.72 -0.14
CA ALA A 115 -8.58 3.65 -1.60
C ALA A 115 -9.15 2.34 -2.16
N ALA A 116 -9.85 1.55 -1.33
CA ALA A 116 -10.42 0.29 -1.78
C ALA A 116 -11.53 0.52 -2.83
N VAL A 117 -11.38 -0.13 -3.98
CA VAL A 117 -12.44 -0.21 -5.00
C VAL A 117 -13.33 -1.41 -4.65
N PRO A 118 -14.63 -1.20 -4.34
CA PRO A 118 -15.53 -2.29 -4.00
C PRO A 118 -15.63 -3.33 -5.12
N ARG A 119 -15.73 -4.62 -4.76
CA ARG A 119 -15.89 -5.71 -5.75
C ARG A 119 -17.14 -5.56 -6.62
N SER A 120 -18.21 -4.97 -6.09
CA SER A 120 -19.41 -4.63 -6.86
C SER A 120 -19.12 -3.59 -7.94
N MET A 121 -18.36 -2.55 -7.61
CA MET A 121 -17.95 -1.52 -8.56
C MET A 121 -17.03 -2.09 -9.64
N ALA A 122 -16.09 -2.98 -9.29
CA ALA A 122 -15.25 -3.66 -10.27
C ALA A 122 -16.07 -4.43 -11.31
N ARG A 123 -17.14 -5.11 -10.89
CA ARG A 123 -18.08 -5.76 -11.83
C ARG A 123 -18.87 -4.76 -12.69
N GLN A 124 -19.34 -3.67 -12.09
CA GLN A 124 -20.04 -2.61 -12.83
C GLN A 124 -19.16 -1.91 -13.86
N ILE A 125 -17.87 -1.73 -13.57
CA ILE A 125 -16.92 -1.20 -14.57
C ILE A 125 -16.87 -2.07 -15.81
N LEU A 126 -16.89 -3.40 -15.66
CA LEU A 126 -16.87 -4.33 -16.80
C LEU A 126 -18.17 -4.32 -17.61
N SER A 127 -19.34 -4.10 -16.97
CA SER A 127 -20.63 -4.08 -17.65
C SER A 127 -21.02 -2.70 -18.19
N ASP A 128 -20.76 -1.64 -17.42
CA ASP A 128 -21.34 -0.32 -17.63
C ASP A 128 -20.27 0.75 -18.00
N GLY A 129 -18.98 0.34 -17.95
CA GLY A 129 -17.84 1.20 -18.28
C GLY A 129 -17.31 2.03 -17.11
N LEU A 130 -16.28 2.82 -17.40
CA LEU A 130 -15.49 3.57 -16.39
C LEU A 130 -16.29 4.69 -15.68
N SER A 131 -17.39 5.15 -16.25
CA SER A 131 -18.19 6.27 -15.71
C SER A 131 -18.82 5.96 -14.35
N VAL A 132 -18.96 4.68 -13.99
CA VAL A 132 -19.48 4.28 -12.68
C VAL A 132 -18.45 4.46 -11.56
N ALA A 133 -17.17 4.54 -11.91
CA ALA A 133 -16.08 4.65 -10.93
C ALA A 133 -15.51 6.07 -10.82
N MET A 134 -15.38 6.79 -11.94
CA MET A 134 -14.66 8.07 -11.99
C MET A 134 -15.31 9.03 -12.97
N THR A 135 -15.20 10.33 -12.69
CA THR A 135 -15.61 11.39 -13.63
C THR A 135 -14.77 11.34 -14.92
N LEU A 136 -15.26 11.95 -15.99
CA LEU A 136 -14.49 12.04 -17.24
C LEU A 136 -13.16 12.80 -17.03
N GLU A 137 -13.18 13.86 -16.22
CA GLU A 137 -12.01 14.66 -15.91
C GLU A 137 -10.93 13.81 -15.21
N ASP A 138 -11.32 13.04 -14.17
CA ASP A 138 -10.40 12.15 -13.46
C ASP A 138 -9.86 11.04 -14.37
N ARG A 139 -10.71 10.44 -15.21
CA ARG A 139 -10.28 9.41 -16.16
C ARG A 139 -9.24 9.95 -17.15
N GLN A 140 -9.42 11.19 -17.63
CA GLN A 140 -8.44 11.88 -18.49
C GLN A 140 -7.17 12.21 -17.72
N ARG A 141 -7.30 12.73 -16.50
CA ARG A 141 -6.19 13.09 -15.61
C ARG A 141 -5.28 11.89 -15.33
N PHE A 142 -5.85 10.73 -15.00
CA PHE A 142 -5.10 9.52 -14.68
C PHE A 142 -4.85 8.61 -15.90
N GLY A 143 -5.15 9.05 -17.12
CA GLY A 143 -4.84 8.35 -18.36
C GLY A 143 -5.68 7.11 -18.65
N LEU A 144 -6.86 6.97 -18.02
CA LEU A 144 -7.76 5.82 -18.24
C LEU A 144 -8.48 5.86 -19.60
N GLU A 145 -8.63 7.04 -20.19
CA GLU A 145 -9.27 7.24 -21.51
C GLU A 145 -8.32 6.89 -22.68
N ARG A 146 -7.08 6.53 -22.41
CA ARG A 146 -6.10 6.14 -23.43
C ARG A 146 -5.83 4.65 -23.36
N ASP A 147 -5.80 4.02 -24.52
CA ASP A 147 -5.36 2.64 -24.64
C ASP A 147 -3.89 2.52 -24.24
N LEU A 148 -3.54 1.39 -23.66
CA LEU A 148 -2.15 1.05 -23.40
C LEU A 148 -1.45 0.70 -24.73
N PRO A 149 -0.14 0.99 -24.86
CA PRO A 149 0.66 0.40 -25.94
C PRO A 149 0.49 -1.12 -25.97
N ALA A 150 0.34 -1.72 -27.16
CA ALA A 150 0.02 -3.14 -27.28
C ALA A 150 0.96 -4.07 -26.50
N ALA A 151 2.27 -3.77 -26.50
CA ALA A 151 3.25 -4.55 -25.73
C ALA A 151 3.02 -4.42 -24.20
N GLN A 152 2.60 -3.26 -23.71
CA GLN A 152 2.30 -3.06 -22.29
C GLN A 152 1.00 -3.75 -21.91
N GLN A 153 -0.02 -3.70 -22.75
CA GLN A 153 -1.29 -4.42 -22.55
C GLN A 153 -1.01 -5.93 -22.42
N ALA A 154 -0.29 -6.52 -23.37
CA ALA A 154 0.04 -7.93 -23.37
C ALA A 154 0.87 -8.34 -22.14
N ALA A 155 1.84 -7.50 -21.71
CA ALA A 155 2.63 -7.77 -20.52
C ALA A 155 1.80 -7.74 -19.23
N ARG A 156 0.83 -6.81 -19.12
CA ARG A 156 -0.10 -6.74 -17.97
C ARG A 156 -1.08 -7.92 -17.96
N GLU A 157 -1.58 -8.34 -19.13
CA GLU A 157 -2.45 -9.52 -19.27
C GLU A 157 -1.71 -10.80 -18.84
N ALA A 158 -0.48 -10.99 -19.31
CA ALA A 158 0.37 -12.12 -18.89
C ALA A 158 0.63 -12.11 -17.37
N HIS A 159 0.85 -10.93 -16.79
CA HIS A 159 1.00 -10.79 -15.34
C HIS A 159 -0.27 -11.18 -14.59
N GLN A 160 -1.45 -10.76 -15.06
CA GLN A 160 -2.73 -11.15 -14.46
C GLN A 160 -2.97 -12.67 -14.59
N MET A 161 -2.66 -13.26 -15.74
CA MET A 161 -2.79 -14.69 -15.98
C MET A 161 -1.93 -15.48 -14.98
N ALA A 162 -0.63 -15.14 -14.86
CA ALA A 162 0.28 -15.77 -13.91
C ALA A 162 -0.16 -15.60 -12.46
N ALA A 163 -0.65 -14.41 -12.07
CA ALA A 163 -1.16 -14.14 -10.72
C ALA A 163 -2.42 -14.97 -10.37
N HIS A 164 -3.10 -15.53 -11.38
CA HIS A 164 -4.25 -16.42 -11.22
C HIS A 164 -3.93 -17.87 -11.65
N CYS A 165 -2.65 -18.25 -11.60
CA CYS A 165 -2.19 -19.63 -11.81
C CYS A 165 -2.51 -20.20 -13.19
N ASP A 166 -2.58 -19.34 -14.21
CA ASP A 166 -2.96 -19.67 -15.59
C ASP A 166 -4.32 -20.39 -15.71
N ALA A 167 -5.20 -20.18 -14.72
CA ALA A 167 -6.47 -20.90 -14.57
C ALA A 167 -7.70 -20.13 -15.09
N LEU A 168 -7.52 -18.87 -15.49
CA LEU A 168 -8.63 -18.05 -15.98
C LEU A 168 -8.68 -18.00 -17.52
N PRO A 169 -9.89 -17.82 -18.10
CA PRO A 169 -10.05 -17.59 -19.53
C PRO A 169 -9.29 -16.34 -20.01
N GLU A 170 -8.59 -16.44 -21.14
CA GLU A 170 -7.79 -15.34 -21.71
C GLU A 170 -8.62 -14.11 -22.04
N ASP A 171 -9.90 -14.28 -22.44
CA ASP A 171 -10.83 -13.21 -22.77
C ASP A 171 -11.22 -12.32 -21.58
N LEU A 172 -10.95 -12.76 -20.35
CA LEU A 172 -11.13 -11.95 -19.14
C LEU A 172 -9.96 -11.00 -18.87
N MET A 173 -8.78 -11.28 -19.42
CA MET A 173 -7.54 -10.55 -19.08
C MET A 173 -7.59 -9.05 -19.37
N PRO A 174 -8.12 -8.58 -20.55
CA PRO A 174 -8.25 -7.15 -20.80
C PRO A 174 -9.08 -6.43 -19.75
N GLY A 175 -10.19 -7.04 -19.29
CA GLY A 175 -11.04 -6.52 -18.24
C GLY A 175 -10.33 -6.45 -16.88
N MET A 176 -9.55 -7.48 -16.55
CA MET A 176 -8.74 -7.49 -15.32
C MET A 176 -7.68 -6.39 -15.32
N VAL A 177 -6.98 -6.19 -16.45
CA VAL A 177 -6.03 -5.08 -16.61
C VAL A 177 -6.74 -3.74 -16.44
N LEU A 178 -7.94 -3.56 -16.99
CA LEU A 178 -8.72 -2.34 -16.81
C LEU A 178 -9.04 -2.07 -15.34
N ILE A 179 -9.48 -3.09 -14.60
CA ILE A 179 -9.78 -2.95 -13.17
C ILE A 179 -8.52 -2.59 -12.38
N GLN A 180 -7.36 -3.18 -12.68
CA GLN A 180 -6.10 -2.80 -12.02
C GLN A 180 -5.75 -1.33 -12.29
N ARG A 181 -5.90 -0.86 -13.54
CA ARG A 181 -5.70 0.55 -13.89
C ARG A 181 -6.64 1.50 -13.11
N VAL A 182 -7.88 1.09 -12.90
CA VAL A 182 -8.83 1.88 -12.09
C VAL A 182 -8.40 1.91 -10.62
N ARG A 183 -7.95 0.78 -10.07
CA ARG A 183 -7.41 0.74 -8.70
C ARG A 183 -6.20 1.64 -8.53
N ASP A 184 -5.26 1.61 -9.49
CA ASP A 184 -4.10 2.49 -9.52
C ASP A 184 -4.49 3.96 -9.56
N ALA A 185 -5.44 4.32 -10.43
CA ALA A 185 -5.94 5.69 -10.54
C ALA A 185 -6.67 6.15 -9.26
N TRP A 186 -7.47 5.27 -8.66
CA TRP A 186 -8.17 5.55 -7.40
C TRP A 186 -7.19 5.76 -6.24
N LEU A 187 -6.19 4.89 -6.13
CA LEU A 187 -5.13 5.00 -5.12
C LEU A 187 -4.33 6.30 -5.31
N ALA A 188 -3.99 6.64 -6.55
CA ALA A 188 -3.34 7.91 -6.91
C ALA A 188 -4.19 9.13 -6.54
N GLN A 189 -5.49 9.08 -6.82
CA GLN A 189 -6.44 10.14 -6.48
C GLN A 189 -6.49 10.39 -4.97
N GLN A 190 -6.60 9.31 -4.17
CA GLN A 190 -6.63 9.42 -2.72
C GLN A 190 -5.30 9.91 -2.15
N ALA A 191 -4.16 9.48 -2.70
CA ALA A 191 -2.85 9.95 -2.29
C ALA A 191 -2.65 11.44 -2.59
N LEU A 192 -3.09 11.92 -3.77
CA LEU A 192 -3.05 13.34 -4.12
C LEU A 192 -4.01 14.18 -3.27
N ALA A 193 -5.20 13.66 -2.97
CA ALA A 193 -6.15 14.33 -2.07
C ALA A 193 -5.56 14.44 -0.64
N ALA A 194 -4.94 13.36 -0.14
CA ALA A 194 -4.27 13.37 1.16
C ALA A 194 -3.13 14.40 1.20
N LEU A 195 -2.32 14.49 0.13
CA LEU A 195 -1.26 15.48 0.02
C LEU A 195 -1.81 16.91 0.01
N GLN A 196 -2.86 17.16 -0.78
CA GLN A 196 -3.51 18.48 -0.83
C GLN A 196 -4.08 18.90 0.53
N ASP A 197 -4.73 17.98 1.24
CA ASP A 197 -5.40 18.25 2.50
C ASP A 197 -4.45 18.44 3.68
N THR A 198 -3.24 17.83 3.64
CA THR A 198 -2.33 17.76 4.79
C THR A 198 -1.00 18.46 4.56
N GLY A 199 -0.63 18.72 3.31
CA GLY A 199 0.70 19.23 2.95
C GLY A 199 1.78 18.13 2.91
N GLY A 200 1.46 16.89 3.29
CA GLY A 200 2.38 15.76 3.30
C GLY A 200 3.41 15.77 4.47
N PRO A 201 4.35 14.82 4.50
CA PRO A 201 4.43 13.70 3.57
C PRO A 201 3.25 12.73 3.70
N VAL A 202 2.95 11.99 2.64
CA VAL A 202 1.91 10.97 2.58
C VAL A 202 2.57 9.61 2.41
N VAL A 203 2.15 8.61 3.19
CA VAL A 203 2.58 7.23 3.00
C VAL A 203 1.39 6.40 2.51
N VAL A 204 1.61 5.61 1.45
CA VAL A 204 0.62 4.74 0.83
C VAL A 204 0.99 3.29 1.08
N ILE A 205 0.09 2.53 1.68
CA ILE A 205 0.22 1.10 1.98
C ILE A 205 -0.56 0.32 0.94
N THR A 206 0.13 -0.52 0.16
CA THR A 206 -0.47 -1.21 -0.98
C THR A 206 0.34 -2.43 -1.39
N GLY A 207 -0.27 -3.35 -2.14
CA GLY A 207 0.47 -4.44 -2.75
C GLY A 207 1.54 -3.96 -3.74
N ASN A 208 2.63 -4.71 -3.88
CA ASN A 208 3.74 -4.38 -4.80
C ASN A 208 3.27 -4.04 -6.22
N GLY A 209 2.22 -4.72 -6.71
CA GLY A 209 1.66 -4.48 -8.04
C GLY A 209 1.18 -3.05 -8.25
N HIS A 210 0.67 -2.41 -7.21
CA HIS A 210 0.18 -1.04 -7.21
C HIS A 210 1.26 -0.01 -6.81
N ALA A 211 2.31 -0.42 -6.09
CA ALA A 211 3.41 0.44 -5.68
C ALA A 211 4.45 0.69 -6.78
N ARG A 212 4.48 -0.10 -7.85
CA ARG A 212 5.50 -0.02 -8.91
C ARG A 212 5.36 1.26 -9.75
N ARG A 213 6.51 1.84 -10.11
CA ARG A 213 6.60 3.14 -10.81
C ARG A 213 6.23 3.08 -12.29
N ASP A 214 6.34 1.91 -12.91
CA ASP A 214 6.13 1.75 -14.36
C ASP A 214 4.66 1.51 -14.74
N TRP A 215 3.86 0.94 -13.81
CA TRP A 215 2.45 0.61 -14.08
C TRP A 215 1.47 1.08 -13.00
N GLY A 216 1.90 1.09 -11.73
CA GLY A 216 1.04 1.28 -10.57
C GLY A 216 0.56 2.71 -10.36
N ALA A 217 0.08 2.99 -9.16
CA ALA A 217 -0.40 4.31 -8.75
C ALA A 217 0.68 5.42 -8.88
N PRO A 218 1.99 5.16 -8.66
CA PRO A 218 3.03 6.14 -8.96
C PRO A 218 3.04 6.61 -10.41
N ALA A 219 2.81 5.72 -11.38
CA ALA A 219 2.70 6.09 -12.79
C ALA A 219 1.44 6.94 -13.07
N ALA A 220 0.33 6.64 -12.39
CA ALA A 220 -0.88 7.46 -12.48
C ALA A 220 -0.69 8.85 -11.88
N ILE A 221 0.04 8.99 -10.77
CA ILE A 221 0.41 10.31 -10.21
C ILE A 221 1.30 11.08 -11.19
N ALA A 222 2.36 10.47 -11.72
CA ALA A 222 3.24 11.12 -12.68
C ALA A 222 2.49 11.60 -13.95
N GLN A 223 1.42 10.90 -14.34
CA GLN A 223 0.53 11.31 -15.42
C GLN A 223 -0.35 12.51 -15.01
N ALA A 224 -0.83 12.55 -13.77
CA ALA A 224 -1.76 13.55 -13.26
C ALA A 224 -1.08 14.84 -12.83
N ASP A 225 0.12 14.74 -12.24
CA ASP A 225 0.91 15.86 -11.73
C ASP A 225 2.41 15.51 -11.68
N THR A 226 3.18 16.09 -12.59
CA THR A 226 4.63 15.86 -12.71
C THR A 226 5.44 16.59 -11.63
N THR A 227 4.84 17.45 -10.83
CA THR A 227 5.52 18.23 -9.77
C THR A 227 5.60 17.48 -8.45
N VAL A 228 4.81 16.43 -8.28
CA VAL A 228 4.77 15.62 -7.07
C VAL A 228 5.94 14.64 -7.06
N ALA A 229 6.81 14.78 -6.08
CA ALA A 229 7.91 13.85 -5.86
C ALA A 229 7.37 12.55 -5.22
N VAL A 230 7.55 11.42 -5.92
CA VAL A 230 7.09 10.10 -5.49
C VAL A 230 8.28 9.18 -5.29
N TYR A 231 8.26 8.44 -4.19
CA TYR A 231 9.19 7.34 -3.90
C TYR A 231 8.43 6.02 -3.76
N ALA A 232 8.96 4.93 -4.29
CA ALA A 232 8.35 3.62 -4.27
C ALA A 232 9.30 2.56 -3.71
N LEU A 233 8.92 1.97 -2.58
CA LEU A 233 9.53 0.78 -2.00
C LEU A 233 8.79 -0.46 -2.49
N GLY A 234 9.51 -1.43 -3.07
CA GLY A 234 9.05 -2.79 -3.28
C GLY A 234 9.58 -3.72 -2.18
N GLN A 235 8.87 -4.81 -1.91
CA GLN A 235 9.33 -5.82 -0.96
C GLN A 235 9.29 -7.20 -1.60
N SER A 236 10.44 -7.90 -1.60
CA SER A 236 10.58 -9.26 -2.14
C SER A 236 10.60 -10.31 -1.04
N GLU A 237 10.50 -11.58 -1.43
CA GLU A 237 10.56 -12.72 -0.53
C GLU A 237 11.66 -13.68 -0.96
N ASP A 238 12.47 -14.15 0.01
CA ASP A 238 13.52 -15.18 -0.16
C ASP A 238 14.49 -14.88 -1.31
N GLY A 239 14.85 -13.63 -1.54
CA GLY A 239 15.74 -13.19 -2.59
C GLY A 239 15.14 -13.24 -4.00
N ALA A 240 13.83 -13.44 -4.14
CA ALA A 240 13.18 -13.44 -5.44
C ALA A 240 13.23 -12.05 -6.06
N ALA A 241 13.47 -11.97 -7.38
CA ALA A 241 13.49 -10.70 -8.08
C ALA A 241 12.08 -10.06 -8.07
N GLN A 242 11.97 -8.85 -7.50
CA GLN A 242 10.71 -8.11 -7.52
C GLN A 242 10.40 -7.60 -8.92
N SER A 243 9.24 -8.00 -9.45
CA SER A 243 8.78 -7.56 -10.78
C SER A 243 8.33 -6.10 -10.76
N GLY A 244 8.85 -5.30 -11.67
CA GLY A 244 8.49 -3.87 -11.84
C GLY A 244 9.62 -2.92 -11.49
N ALA A 245 9.36 -1.62 -11.67
CA ALA A 245 10.31 -0.57 -11.33
C ALA A 245 9.99 0.01 -9.95
N PHE A 246 10.99 0.01 -9.08
CA PHE A 246 10.96 0.59 -7.73
C PHE A 246 12.20 1.46 -7.53
N ASP A 247 12.14 2.41 -6.60
CA ASP A 247 13.32 3.19 -6.21
C ASP A 247 14.22 2.39 -5.26
N HIS A 248 13.62 1.49 -4.48
CA HIS A 248 14.30 0.58 -3.57
C HIS A 248 13.50 -0.72 -3.42
N VAL A 249 14.21 -1.82 -3.18
CA VAL A 249 13.60 -3.12 -2.85
C VAL A 249 14.26 -3.66 -1.59
N VAL A 250 13.44 -4.04 -0.61
CA VAL A 250 13.86 -4.74 0.61
C VAL A 250 13.41 -6.19 0.50
N ASP A 251 14.32 -7.10 0.84
CA ASP A 251 14.02 -8.53 0.88
C ASP A 251 13.71 -8.99 2.30
N ALA A 252 12.75 -9.90 2.41
CA ALA A 252 12.36 -10.50 3.68
C ALA A 252 12.12 -12.01 3.50
N PRO A 253 12.15 -12.80 4.59
CA PRO A 253 11.72 -14.20 4.53
C PRO A 253 10.29 -14.30 4.00
N ALA A 254 10.03 -15.32 3.17
CA ALA A 254 8.68 -15.61 2.70
C ALA A 254 7.77 -16.01 3.87
N ALA A 255 6.52 -15.58 3.83
CA ALA A 255 5.52 -16.03 4.78
C ALA A 255 5.14 -17.51 4.49
N GLU A 256 4.94 -18.29 5.55
CA GLU A 256 4.36 -19.62 5.39
C GLU A 256 2.90 -19.51 4.92
N ARG A 257 2.62 -19.99 3.71
CA ARG A 257 1.27 -19.99 3.13
C ARG A 257 1.02 -21.27 2.35
N PRO A 258 -0.24 -21.72 2.26
CA PRO A 258 -0.61 -22.77 1.30
C PRO A 258 -0.27 -22.34 -0.14
N ASP A 259 0.00 -23.32 -1.02
CA ASP A 259 0.16 -23.03 -2.46
C ASP A 259 -1.07 -22.26 -2.98
N PRO A 260 -0.93 -20.98 -3.38
CA PRO A 260 -2.09 -20.18 -3.82
C PRO A 260 -2.77 -20.78 -5.04
N CYS A 261 -2.05 -21.62 -5.80
CA CYS A 261 -2.58 -22.30 -6.97
C CYS A 261 -3.33 -23.61 -6.63
N ALA A 262 -3.29 -24.08 -5.38
CA ALA A 262 -3.96 -25.31 -5.00
C ALA A 262 -5.49 -25.24 -5.19
N ALA A 263 -6.08 -24.04 -5.07
CA ALA A 263 -7.52 -23.83 -5.26
C ALA A 263 -7.97 -23.94 -6.73
N PHE A 264 -7.03 -23.94 -7.68
CA PHE A 264 -7.29 -24.02 -9.12
C PHE A 264 -6.95 -25.40 -9.72
N LYS A 265 -6.44 -26.31 -8.91
CA LYS A 265 -6.12 -27.71 -9.26
C LYS A 265 -7.25 -28.64 -8.83
#